data_2b6a188bb0f3061bf4ec396af1933d6c
#
_entry.id   2b6a188bb0f3061bf4ec396af1933d6c
#
_cell.length_a   1.000
_cell.length_b   1.000
_cell.length_c   1.000
_cell.angle_alpha   90.00
_cell.angle_beta   90.00
_cell.angle_gamma   90.00
#
_symmetry.space_group_name_H-M   'P 1'
#
loop_
_entity.id
_entity.type
_entity.pdbx_description
1 polymer ?
#
loop_
_entity_poly.entity_id
_entity_poly.type
_entity_poly.pdbx_seq_one_letter_code
_entity_poly.pdbx_strand_id
1 'polypeptide(L)'
;MKIIVHRGTHQIGGCATEIRTNQNGIIIDAGSELEGNTLMSIPGATEGKSNCDAVLFTHYHVDHIGLIESINDDIPLLMSELTLDILKLQNNRQKLFNTKIIDRITPFVTARTLSFGDIKVTPFMVDHSAFDSHMFLIEADGKKLLHTGDFRTHGFRGKGLLPTLKKYIGDVDVLICEGTTVNRSTKKSKSEFEISTEARKLLAENKYVFIVCASTNIDRIAAFCSAVPRGRYCLCDLYQKTLLDTVNEKAGLLSSLYTFPKMLTYSPALDEKMKQQGFCMFVRPGNYLSSRVMEQFKDKDPLVIYSMWQGYLEKNVSLQNALSGFRIEELHTSGHADLEAIHSVITEIKPKVIIPIHTEMPEVFKKYLETKLPCDGEEIFL
;
A
#
# COMPACT_ATOMS: atom_id res chain seq x y z
N MET A 1 25.24 -13.73 8.06
CA MET A 1 23.82 -13.33 8.04
C MET A 1 23.02 -14.39 7.30
N LYS A 2 21.83 -14.73 7.80
CA LYS A 2 20.90 -15.67 7.18
C LYS A 2 19.59 -14.94 6.85
N ILE A 3 19.03 -15.21 5.68
CA ILE A 3 17.74 -14.71 5.24
C ILE A 3 16.80 -15.89 4.99
N ILE A 4 15.56 -15.79 5.44
CA ILE A 4 14.51 -16.76 5.17
C ILE A 4 13.28 -15.99 4.66
N VAL A 5 12.87 -16.27 3.45
CA VAL A 5 11.57 -15.79 2.97
C VAL A 5 10.55 -16.87 3.32
N HIS A 6 9.81 -16.67 4.39
CA HIS A 6 8.83 -17.66 4.87
C HIS A 6 7.68 -17.83 3.89
N ARG A 7 7.31 -16.75 3.17
CA ARG A 7 6.30 -16.75 2.10
C ARG A 7 6.47 -15.53 1.18
N GLY A 8 5.99 -15.65 -0.06
CA GLY A 8 6.00 -14.59 -1.06
C GLY A 8 7.03 -14.78 -2.16
N THR A 9 7.72 -15.93 -2.23
CA THR A 9 8.77 -16.19 -3.24
C THR A 9 8.20 -16.44 -4.63
N HIS A 10 7.01 -17.08 -4.73
CA HIS A 10 6.35 -17.45 -5.99
C HIS A 10 4.84 -17.10 -5.98
N GLN A 11 4.47 -16.12 -5.17
CA GLN A 11 3.09 -15.64 -5.05
C GLN A 11 3.06 -14.16 -4.72
N ILE A 12 1.93 -13.51 -5.02
CA ILE A 12 1.63 -12.16 -4.57
C ILE A 12 0.95 -12.26 -3.20
N GLY A 13 1.45 -11.48 -2.23
CA GLY A 13 0.93 -11.43 -0.87
C GLY A 13 1.45 -12.51 0.07
N GLY A 14 1.02 -12.45 1.31
CA GLY A 14 1.46 -13.31 2.41
C GLY A 14 2.91 -13.08 2.80
N CYS A 15 3.44 -11.87 2.59
CA CYS A 15 4.86 -11.56 2.76
C CYS A 15 5.32 -11.73 4.19
N ALA A 16 6.42 -12.47 4.39
CA ALA A 16 7.15 -12.57 5.64
C ALA A 16 8.61 -12.91 5.37
N THR A 17 9.52 -12.03 5.74
CA THR A 17 10.95 -12.19 5.52
C THR A 17 11.70 -12.07 6.84
N GLU A 18 12.43 -13.11 7.23
CA GLU A 18 13.28 -13.13 8.42
C GLU A 18 14.73 -12.84 8.05
N ILE A 19 15.36 -11.95 8.81
CA ILE A 19 16.79 -11.65 8.74
C ILE A 19 17.40 -11.99 10.09
N ARG A 20 18.45 -12.82 10.09
CA ARG A 20 19.06 -13.36 11.30
C ARG A 20 20.56 -13.33 11.27
N THR A 21 21.17 -12.95 12.39
CA THR A 21 22.58 -13.18 12.74
C THR A 21 22.69 -14.44 13.60
N ASN A 22 23.88 -14.71 14.15
CA ASN A 22 24.04 -15.80 15.13
C ASN A 22 23.37 -15.49 16.46
N GLN A 23 23.06 -14.22 16.78
CA GLN A 23 22.57 -13.79 18.09
C GLN A 23 21.15 -13.24 18.02
N ASN A 24 20.80 -12.50 16.98
CA ASN A 24 19.56 -11.75 16.85
C ASN A 24 18.79 -12.11 15.60
N GLY A 25 17.50 -11.81 15.60
CA GLY A 25 16.63 -12.03 14.44
C GLY A 25 15.47 -11.03 14.40
N ILE A 26 15.14 -10.54 13.21
CA ILE A 26 13.99 -9.68 12.97
C ILE A 26 13.16 -10.25 11.82
N ILE A 27 11.88 -9.91 11.79
CA ILE A 27 10.98 -10.25 10.70
C ILE A 27 10.45 -8.95 10.08
N ILE A 28 10.46 -8.90 8.77
CA ILE A 28 9.82 -7.84 7.98
C ILE A 28 8.53 -8.41 7.41
N ASP A 29 7.41 -7.82 7.80
CA ASP A 29 6.05 -8.21 7.50
C ASP A 29 5.66 -9.60 8.05
N ALA A 30 4.37 -9.81 8.25
CA ALA A 30 3.76 -11.08 8.62
C ALA A 30 2.35 -11.10 8.00
N GLY A 31 2.31 -11.31 6.69
CA GLY A 31 1.12 -11.20 5.87
C GLY A 31 0.30 -12.48 5.81
N SER A 32 -1.00 -12.34 5.54
CA SER A 32 -1.87 -13.45 5.14
C SER A 32 -1.95 -13.57 3.62
N GLU A 33 -2.33 -14.74 3.14
CA GLU A 33 -2.63 -14.93 1.71
C GLU A 33 -3.79 -14.03 1.26
N LEU A 34 -3.73 -13.55 0.03
CA LEU A 34 -4.84 -12.82 -0.60
C LEU A 34 -5.98 -13.76 -1.00
N GLU A 35 -5.65 -14.99 -1.41
CA GLU A 35 -6.60 -16.03 -1.80
C GLU A 35 -6.21 -17.33 -1.07
N GLY A 36 -7.09 -17.83 -0.22
CA GLY A 36 -6.86 -19.07 0.55
C GLY A 36 -7.05 -18.87 2.06
N ASN A 37 -7.06 -19.98 2.77
CA ASN A 37 -7.21 -20.02 4.24
C ASN A 37 -6.03 -20.71 4.92
N THR A 38 -4.89 -20.81 4.24
CA THR A 38 -3.72 -21.48 4.81
C THR A 38 -3.09 -20.58 5.85
N LEU A 39 -3.22 -20.94 7.11
CA LEU A 39 -2.48 -20.29 8.18
C LEU A 39 -1.00 -20.62 8.00
N MET A 40 -0.20 -19.60 7.79
CA MET A 40 1.25 -19.72 7.79
C MET A 40 1.74 -19.73 9.23
N SER A 41 2.65 -20.65 9.52
CA SER A 41 3.43 -20.63 10.74
C SER A 41 4.81 -20.06 10.46
N ILE A 42 5.25 -19.14 11.32
CA ILE A 42 6.62 -18.61 11.34
C ILE A 42 7.26 -19.10 12.63
N PRO A 43 8.17 -20.11 12.56
CA PRO A 43 8.79 -20.67 13.74
C PRO A 43 9.47 -19.60 14.62
N GLY A 44 9.14 -19.59 15.92
CA GLY A 44 9.68 -18.60 16.86
C GLY A 44 9.04 -17.21 16.78
N ALA A 45 8.03 -17.02 15.93
CA ALA A 45 7.26 -15.78 15.89
C ALA A 45 5.77 -16.01 16.08
N THR A 46 5.16 -16.96 15.35
CA THR A 46 3.74 -17.29 15.47
C THR A 46 3.52 -18.63 16.14
N GLU A 47 4.56 -19.43 16.29
CA GLU A 47 4.53 -20.71 17.01
C GLU A 47 5.85 -21.01 17.70
N GLY A 48 5.79 -21.81 18.75
CA GLY A 48 6.95 -22.20 19.54
C GLY A 48 7.44 -21.09 20.47
N LYS A 49 8.64 -21.28 21.00
CA LYS A 49 9.28 -20.29 21.85
C LYS A 49 9.79 -19.13 21.01
N SER A 50 9.51 -17.90 21.45
CA SER A 50 9.98 -16.68 20.77
C SER A 50 11.50 -16.68 20.60
N ASN A 51 11.94 -16.44 19.36
CA ASN A 51 13.34 -16.33 19.01
C ASN A 51 13.61 -15.14 18.04
N CYS A 52 12.64 -14.22 17.95
CA CYS A 52 12.68 -13.02 17.13
C CYS A 52 12.64 -11.80 18.03
N ASP A 53 13.51 -10.82 17.77
CA ASP A 53 13.65 -9.59 18.57
C ASP A 53 12.60 -8.54 18.23
N ALA A 54 12.05 -8.57 17.01
CA ALA A 54 10.98 -7.68 16.57
C ALA A 54 10.34 -8.12 15.25
N VAL A 55 9.10 -7.71 15.03
CA VAL A 55 8.44 -7.69 13.72
C VAL A 55 8.23 -6.24 13.30
N LEU A 56 8.72 -5.87 12.11
CA LEU A 56 8.57 -4.54 11.52
C LEU A 56 7.65 -4.64 10.31
N PHE A 57 6.63 -3.80 10.25
CA PHE A 57 5.67 -3.76 9.16
C PHE A 57 5.99 -2.64 8.18
N THR A 58 6.04 -2.98 6.88
CA THR A 58 6.26 -2.00 5.80
C THR A 58 5.06 -1.10 5.63
N HIS A 59 3.85 -1.64 5.70
CA HIS A 59 2.57 -0.92 5.58
C HIS A 59 1.38 -1.76 6.09
N TYR A 60 0.14 -1.23 5.98
CA TYR A 60 -1.07 -1.79 6.60
C TYR A 60 -1.90 -2.73 5.71
N HIS A 61 -1.48 -3.14 4.52
CA HIS A 61 -2.24 -4.12 3.74
C HIS A 61 -2.21 -5.50 4.41
N VAL A 62 -3.32 -6.25 4.29
CA VAL A 62 -3.52 -7.52 5.00
C VAL A 62 -2.49 -8.59 4.60
N ASP A 63 -2.04 -8.56 3.37
CA ASP A 63 -0.99 -9.44 2.86
C ASP A 63 0.44 -9.11 3.39
N HIS A 64 0.55 -8.07 4.25
CA HIS A 64 1.76 -7.70 5.00
C HIS A 64 1.58 -7.76 6.52
N ILE A 65 0.33 -7.63 7.03
CA ILE A 65 0.06 -7.62 8.48
C ILE A 65 -0.92 -8.70 8.93
N GLY A 66 -1.47 -9.51 8.03
CA GLY A 66 -2.62 -10.37 8.31
C GLY A 66 -2.41 -11.42 9.40
N LEU A 67 -1.17 -11.80 9.72
CA LEU A 67 -0.83 -12.72 10.79
C LEU A 67 -0.53 -12.04 12.13
N ILE A 68 -0.79 -10.74 12.25
CA ILE A 68 -0.42 -9.96 13.44
C ILE A 68 -1.00 -10.55 14.74
N GLU A 69 -2.20 -11.14 14.70
CA GLU A 69 -2.83 -11.78 15.86
C GLU A 69 -2.18 -13.10 16.28
N SER A 70 -1.45 -13.72 15.37
CA SER A 70 -0.73 -14.97 15.63
C SER A 70 0.66 -14.75 16.21
N ILE A 71 1.17 -13.51 16.17
CA ILE A 71 2.52 -13.20 16.68
C ILE A 71 2.53 -13.30 18.21
N ASN A 72 3.51 -14.02 18.74
CA ASN A 72 3.69 -14.20 20.19
C ASN A 72 3.70 -12.85 20.94
N ASP A 73 3.10 -12.83 22.12
CA ASP A 73 2.84 -11.61 22.88
C ASP A 73 4.09 -10.87 23.36
N ASP A 74 5.19 -11.57 23.52
CA ASP A 74 6.49 -11.04 23.96
C ASP A 74 7.33 -10.41 22.84
N ILE A 75 6.92 -10.55 21.57
CA ILE A 75 7.65 -9.97 20.43
C ILE A 75 7.16 -8.53 20.18
N PRO A 76 8.08 -7.54 20.18
CA PRO A 76 7.77 -6.15 19.79
C PRO A 76 7.25 -6.04 18.35
N LEU A 77 6.19 -5.26 18.16
CA LEU A 77 5.60 -4.94 16.85
C LEU A 77 5.87 -3.48 16.51
N LEU A 78 6.39 -3.20 15.32
CA LEU A 78 6.76 -1.86 14.92
C LEU A 78 6.17 -1.48 13.55
N MET A 79 5.66 -0.26 13.45
CA MET A 79 5.08 0.32 12.23
C MET A 79 5.32 1.84 12.23
N SER A 80 5.23 2.53 11.09
CA SER A 80 5.27 3.99 11.13
C SER A 80 4.03 4.59 11.79
N GLU A 81 4.15 5.79 12.33
CA GLU A 81 3.08 6.41 13.11
C GLU A 81 1.81 6.65 12.28
N LEU A 82 1.95 7.21 11.07
CA LEU A 82 0.79 7.49 10.22
C LEU A 82 0.17 6.20 9.66
N THR A 83 0.98 5.20 9.33
CA THR A 83 0.51 3.87 8.94
C THR A 83 -0.33 3.25 10.06
N LEU A 84 0.12 3.35 11.31
CA LEU A 84 -0.60 2.86 12.48
C LEU A 84 -1.95 3.60 12.70
N ASP A 85 -1.98 4.92 12.52
CA ASP A 85 -3.21 5.68 12.64
C ASP A 85 -4.24 5.29 11.58
N ILE A 86 -3.78 5.10 10.33
CA ILE A 86 -4.64 4.60 9.24
C ILE A 86 -5.15 3.19 9.56
N LEU A 87 -4.29 2.30 10.04
CA LEU A 87 -4.67 0.95 10.47
C LEU A 87 -5.72 0.97 11.58
N LYS A 88 -5.57 1.83 12.60
CA LYS A 88 -6.56 2.01 13.67
C LYS A 88 -7.92 2.42 13.13
N LEU A 89 -7.96 3.38 12.19
CA LEU A 89 -9.20 3.82 11.55
C LEU A 89 -9.84 2.70 10.71
N GLN A 90 -9.05 1.96 9.94
CA GLN A 90 -9.54 0.80 9.20
C GLN A 90 -10.10 -0.27 10.15
N ASN A 91 -9.37 -0.60 11.20
CA ASN A 91 -9.77 -1.62 12.18
C ASN A 91 -11.03 -1.22 12.94
N ASN A 92 -11.18 0.05 13.32
CA ASN A 92 -12.40 0.56 13.95
C ASN A 92 -13.64 0.33 13.09
N ARG A 93 -13.50 0.43 11.77
CA ARG A 93 -14.58 0.23 10.81
C ARG A 93 -14.79 -1.23 10.43
N GLN A 94 -13.73 -1.97 10.14
CA GLN A 94 -13.81 -3.30 9.51
C GLN A 94 -13.71 -4.44 10.53
N LYS A 95 -13.20 -4.14 11.74
CA LYS A 95 -12.98 -5.14 12.81
C LYS A 95 -12.10 -6.31 12.34
N LEU A 96 -11.04 -5.99 11.61
CA LEU A 96 -10.11 -6.98 11.04
C LEU A 96 -9.32 -7.69 12.14
N PHE A 97 -8.92 -6.96 13.17
CA PHE A 97 -8.04 -7.43 14.23
C PHE A 97 -8.55 -7.03 15.63
N ASN A 98 -8.13 -7.75 16.63
CA ASN A 98 -8.35 -7.38 18.02
C ASN A 98 -7.62 -6.06 18.33
N THR A 99 -8.33 -5.10 18.89
CA THR A 99 -7.77 -3.77 19.22
C THR A 99 -6.55 -3.85 20.14
N LYS A 100 -6.51 -4.82 21.08
CA LYS A 100 -5.37 -5.03 21.96
C LYS A 100 -4.07 -5.34 21.20
N ILE A 101 -4.15 -6.01 20.07
CA ILE A 101 -2.98 -6.30 19.22
C ILE A 101 -2.50 -5.03 18.54
N ILE A 102 -3.42 -4.23 18.00
CA ILE A 102 -3.10 -2.93 17.39
C ILE A 102 -2.43 -2.00 18.42
N ASP A 103 -2.89 -2.03 19.67
CA ASP A 103 -2.34 -1.19 20.77
C ASP A 103 -0.93 -1.61 21.20
N ARG A 104 -0.48 -2.84 20.87
CA ARG A 104 0.91 -3.30 21.09
C ARG A 104 1.90 -2.69 20.10
N ILE A 105 1.44 -2.18 18.95
CA ILE A 105 2.32 -1.67 17.91
C ILE A 105 2.97 -0.37 18.39
N THR A 106 4.30 -0.34 18.40
CA THR A 106 5.09 0.86 18.72
C THR A 106 5.48 1.57 17.43
N PRO A 107 5.25 2.89 17.30
CA PRO A 107 5.63 3.62 16.11
C PRO A 107 7.15 3.81 16.01
N PHE A 108 7.71 3.58 14.82
CA PHE A 108 9.06 4.01 14.49
C PHE A 108 9.08 5.36 13.77
N VAL A 109 10.24 6.00 13.77
CA VAL A 109 10.45 7.28 13.08
C VAL A 109 11.25 7.05 11.79
N THR A 110 10.73 7.56 10.66
CA THR A 110 11.41 7.53 9.35
C THR A 110 12.82 8.10 9.43
N ALA A 111 13.77 7.46 8.77
CA ALA A 111 15.20 7.79 8.71
C ALA A 111 15.93 7.76 10.08
N ARG A 112 15.32 7.19 11.12
CA ARG A 112 15.95 6.95 12.42
C ARG A 112 16.27 5.47 12.57
N THR A 113 17.54 5.15 12.77
CA THR A 113 18.00 3.76 12.95
C THR A 113 17.50 3.17 14.25
N LEU A 114 16.94 1.97 14.16
CA LEU A 114 16.57 1.08 15.25
C LEU A 114 17.67 0.02 15.39
N SER A 115 17.92 -0.45 16.62
CA SER A 115 18.91 -1.49 16.90
C SER A 115 18.27 -2.66 17.63
N PHE A 116 18.48 -3.87 17.11
CA PHE A 116 18.04 -5.14 17.67
C PHE A 116 19.31 -6.00 17.84
N GLY A 117 19.99 -5.80 18.97
CA GLY A 117 21.32 -6.38 19.18
C GLY A 117 22.32 -5.91 18.12
N ASP A 118 22.81 -6.84 17.32
CA ASP A 118 23.77 -6.60 16.24
C ASP A 118 23.12 -6.29 14.87
N ILE A 119 21.79 -6.26 14.81
CA ILE A 119 21.02 -5.87 13.61
C ILE A 119 20.60 -4.40 13.73
N LYS A 120 20.93 -3.59 12.73
CA LYS A 120 20.47 -2.21 12.60
C LYS A 120 19.48 -2.10 11.47
N VAL A 121 18.35 -1.40 11.70
CA VAL A 121 17.29 -1.19 10.71
C VAL A 121 16.99 0.28 10.58
N THR A 122 17.10 0.83 9.39
CA THR A 122 16.73 2.23 9.10
C THR A 122 15.56 2.26 8.12
N PRO A 123 14.36 2.71 8.55
CA PRO A 123 13.19 2.83 7.69
C PRO A 123 13.28 4.07 6.80
N PHE A 124 12.93 3.93 5.51
CA PHE A 124 12.78 5.05 4.58
C PHE A 124 11.44 4.97 3.86
N MET A 125 10.76 6.12 3.74
CA MET A 125 9.46 6.18 3.08
C MET A 125 9.59 5.86 1.58
N VAL A 126 8.64 5.09 1.06
CA VAL A 126 8.45 4.82 -0.37
C VAL A 126 7.05 5.24 -0.81
N ASP A 127 6.87 5.42 -2.11
CA ASP A 127 5.55 5.60 -2.71
C ASP A 127 4.92 4.23 -2.97
N HIS A 128 3.71 4.04 -2.51
CA HIS A 128 2.86 2.88 -2.74
C HIS A 128 1.38 3.29 -2.65
N SER A 129 0.45 2.41 -3.05
CA SER A 129 -1.00 2.67 -2.87
C SER A 129 -1.41 2.76 -1.40
N ALA A 130 -0.76 2.02 -0.51
CA ALA A 130 -0.83 2.28 0.92
C ALA A 130 -0.02 3.54 1.25
N PHE A 131 -0.68 4.52 1.86
CA PHE A 131 0.00 5.75 2.22
C PHE A 131 0.96 5.53 3.40
N ASP A 132 2.15 6.17 3.35
CA ASP A 132 3.19 6.06 4.37
C ASP A 132 3.87 4.68 4.44
N SER A 133 4.00 3.99 3.29
CA SER A 133 4.77 2.74 3.17
C SER A 133 6.26 2.97 3.31
N HIS A 134 6.98 1.96 3.81
CA HIS A 134 8.42 2.03 4.09
C HIS A 134 9.19 0.86 3.49
N MET A 135 10.41 1.17 3.01
CA MET A 135 11.48 0.22 2.77
C MET A 135 12.43 0.23 3.97
N PHE A 136 13.18 -0.85 4.17
CA PHE A 136 14.12 -0.99 5.28
C PHE A 136 15.54 -1.22 4.78
N LEU A 137 16.46 -0.35 5.18
CA LEU A 137 17.89 -0.61 5.11
C LEU A 137 18.29 -1.39 6.34
N ILE A 138 18.89 -2.58 6.15
CA ILE A 138 19.27 -3.49 7.24
C ILE A 138 20.78 -3.72 7.16
N GLU A 139 21.45 -3.51 8.26
CA GLU A 139 22.91 -3.69 8.40
C GLU A 139 23.18 -4.69 9.52
N ALA A 140 23.83 -5.81 9.18
CA ALA A 140 24.17 -6.89 10.11
C ALA A 140 25.34 -7.73 9.54
N ASP A 141 26.20 -8.28 10.40
CA ASP A 141 27.35 -9.13 10.01
C ASP A 141 28.25 -8.49 8.93
N GLY A 142 28.41 -7.16 8.95
CA GLY A 142 29.18 -6.42 7.94
C GLY A 142 28.54 -6.40 6.55
N LYS A 143 27.28 -6.84 6.41
CA LYS A 143 26.50 -6.83 5.19
C LYS A 143 25.47 -5.72 5.22
N LYS A 144 25.08 -5.25 4.04
CA LYS A 144 24.07 -4.22 3.81
C LYS A 144 22.97 -4.76 2.92
N LEU A 145 21.76 -4.75 3.40
CA LEU A 145 20.58 -5.30 2.74
C LEU A 145 19.51 -4.22 2.60
N LEU A 146 18.86 -4.13 1.44
CA LEU A 146 17.64 -3.33 1.26
C LEU A 146 16.46 -4.26 1.04
N HIS A 147 15.43 -4.13 1.90
CA HIS A 147 14.11 -4.70 1.70
C HIS A 147 13.17 -3.60 1.22
N THR A 148 12.67 -3.70 -0.02
CA THR A 148 11.90 -2.60 -0.62
C THR A 148 10.54 -2.39 0.01
N GLY A 149 9.96 -3.42 0.66
CA GLY A 149 8.50 -3.47 0.80
C GLY A 149 7.86 -3.34 -0.56
N ASP A 150 6.59 -2.98 -0.58
CA ASP A 150 5.89 -2.63 -1.81
C ASP A 150 6.13 -1.18 -2.16
N PHE A 151 6.44 -0.91 -3.43
CA PHE A 151 6.73 0.45 -3.87
C PHE A 151 6.27 0.72 -5.30
N ARG A 152 6.25 1.99 -5.69
CA ARG A 152 6.08 2.47 -7.06
C ARG A 152 6.85 3.77 -7.27
N THR A 153 6.99 4.21 -8.53
CA THR A 153 7.65 5.50 -8.87
C THR A 153 6.70 6.50 -9.54
N HIS A 154 5.49 6.09 -9.87
CA HIS A 154 4.52 6.86 -10.64
C HIS A 154 3.43 7.54 -9.78
N GLY A 155 3.49 7.46 -8.46
CA GLY A 155 2.70 8.28 -7.56
C GLY A 155 3.33 9.65 -7.31
N PHE A 156 2.71 10.48 -6.48
CA PHE A 156 3.19 11.84 -6.23
C PHE A 156 4.53 11.87 -5.48
N ARG A 157 4.83 10.85 -4.68
CA ARG A 157 6.06 10.73 -3.88
C ARG A 157 7.15 9.94 -4.58
N GLY A 158 6.83 9.24 -5.67
CA GLY A 158 7.74 8.33 -6.38
C GLY A 158 9.05 8.99 -6.85
N LYS A 159 9.01 10.29 -7.18
CA LYS A 159 10.20 11.08 -7.54
C LYS A 159 11.27 11.16 -6.44
N GLY A 160 10.90 10.89 -5.19
CA GLY A 160 11.82 10.89 -4.05
C GLY A 160 12.64 9.60 -3.91
N LEU A 161 12.25 8.50 -4.57
CA LEU A 161 12.88 7.20 -4.37
C LEU A 161 14.37 7.20 -4.77
N LEU A 162 14.69 7.49 -6.02
CA LEU A 162 16.09 7.47 -6.49
C LEU A 162 17.01 8.45 -5.74
N PRO A 163 16.61 9.70 -5.45
CA PRO A 163 17.40 10.57 -4.56
C PRO A 163 17.64 9.98 -3.17
N THR A 164 16.65 9.30 -2.58
CA THR A 164 16.80 8.64 -1.28
C THR A 164 17.78 7.48 -1.36
N LEU A 165 17.66 6.62 -2.39
CA LEU A 165 18.58 5.50 -2.62
C LEU A 165 20.01 6.00 -2.77
N LYS A 166 20.23 7.00 -3.62
CA LYS A 166 21.55 7.57 -3.86
C LYS A 166 22.18 8.20 -2.62
N LYS A 167 21.38 8.95 -1.85
CA LYS A 167 21.90 9.74 -0.72
C LYS A 167 22.14 8.90 0.54
N TYR A 168 21.23 7.96 0.83
CA TYR A 168 21.19 7.28 2.13
C TYR A 168 21.48 5.79 2.05
N ILE A 169 21.24 5.14 0.90
CA ILE A 169 21.42 3.70 0.72
C ILE A 169 22.76 3.42 0.06
N GLY A 170 22.99 3.88 -1.20
CA GLY A 170 24.16 3.51 -2.00
C GLY A 170 24.18 2.01 -2.34
N ASP A 171 25.36 1.48 -2.67
CA ASP A 171 25.53 0.08 -3.04
C ASP A 171 25.14 -0.86 -1.87
N VAL A 172 24.51 -2.00 -2.17
CA VAL A 172 24.09 -3.00 -1.18
C VAL A 172 24.59 -4.39 -1.52
N ASP A 173 24.74 -5.26 -0.52
CA ASP A 173 25.09 -6.68 -0.75
C ASP A 173 23.85 -7.45 -1.25
N VAL A 174 22.66 -7.16 -0.69
CA VAL A 174 21.42 -7.86 -1.03
C VAL A 174 20.30 -6.87 -1.26
N LEU A 175 19.52 -7.13 -2.29
CA LEU A 175 18.24 -6.49 -2.55
C LEU A 175 17.11 -7.53 -2.44
N ILE A 176 16.19 -7.36 -1.50
CA ILE A 176 14.92 -8.07 -1.44
C ILE A 176 13.87 -7.15 -2.06
N CYS A 177 13.32 -7.55 -3.21
CA CYS A 177 12.54 -6.65 -4.07
C CYS A 177 11.20 -7.26 -4.45
N GLU A 178 10.13 -6.46 -4.33
CA GLU A 178 8.83 -6.83 -4.88
C GLU A 178 8.85 -6.98 -6.40
N GLY A 179 7.94 -7.80 -6.92
CA GLY A 179 7.77 -8.01 -8.35
C GLY A 179 6.31 -8.24 -8.76
N THR A 180 5.36 -7.57 -8.12
CA THR A 180 3.91 -7.77 -8.29
C THR A 180 3.43 -7.62 -9.72
N THR A 181 4.03 -6.69 -10.49
CA THR A 181 3.54 -6.38 -11.85
C THR A 181 4.45 -6.87 -12.96
N VAL A 182 5.49 -7.62 -12.66
CA VAL A 182 6.49 -8.04 -13.67
C VAL A 182 5.91 -8.91 -14.79
N ASN A 183 4.76 -9.53 -14.57
CA ASN A 183 4.01 -10.35 -15.53
C ASN A 183 2.90 -9.59 -16.28
N ARG A 184 2.56 -8.36 -15.87
CA ARG A 184 1.28 -7.76 -16.28
C ARG A 184 1.34 -6.95 -17.57
N SER A 185 2.40 -6.30 -17.91
CA SER A 185 2.51 -5.52 -19.16
C SER A 185 3.89 -4.89 -19.29
N THR A 186 4.39 -4.77 -20.51
CA THR A 186 5.56 -3.96 -20.84
C THR A 186 5.21 -2.47 -20.94
N LYS A 187 3.93 -2.08 -20.82
CA LYS A 187 3.51 -0.69 -20.88
C LYS A 187 3.86 0.01 -19.56
N LYS A 188 4.40 1.19 -19.67
CA LYS A 188 4.65 2.08 -18.53
C LYS A 188 3.35 2.39 -17.78
N SER A 189 3.39 2.34 -16.47
CA SER A 189 2.26 2.70 -15.61
C SER A 189 1.94 4.19 -15.77
N LYS A 190 0.63 4.54 -15.86
CA LYS A 190 0.21 5.94 -15.80
C LYS A 190 0.60 6.53 -14.44
N SER A 191 1.06 7.76 -14.43
CA SER A 191 1.30 8.49 -13.18
C SER A 191 0.00 9.00 -12.56
N GLU A 192 0.00 9.27 -11.25
CA GLU A 192 -1.13 9.94 -10.58
C GLU A 192 -1.39 11.34 -11.17
N PHE A 193 -0.39 11.95 -11.77
CA PHE A 193 -0.54 13.20 -12.54
C PHE A 193 -1.37 13.02 -13.81
N GLU A 194 -1.12 11.94 -14.57
CA GLU A 194 -1.90 11.59 -15.77
C GLU A 194 -3.32 11.21 -15.37
N ILE A 195 -3.49 10.42 -14.28
CA ILE A 195 -4.81 10.14 -13.68
C ILE A 195 -5.56 11.44 -13.36
N SER A 196 -4.93 12.40 -12.70
CA SER A 196 -5.54 13.70 -12.40
C SER A 196 -5.93 14.47 -13.66
N THR A 197 -5.11 14.40 -14.71
CA THR A 197 -5.37 15.09 -15.98
C THR A 197 -6.55 14.48 -16.74
N GLU A 198 -6.63 13.15 -16.81
CA GLU A 198 -7.75 12.44 -17.42
C GLU A 198 -9.04 12.63 -16.58
N ALA A 199 -8.93 12.55 -15.26
CA ALA A 199 -10.04 12.82 -14.34
C ALA A 199 -10.63 14.23 -14.56
N ARG A 200 -9.79 15.24 -14.80
CA ARG A 200 -10.26 16.62 -15.04
C ARG A 200 -11.15 16.71 -16.27
N LYS A 201 -10.85 15.96 -17.34
CA LYS A 201 -11.70 15.90 -18.54
C LYS A 201 -13.04 15.24 -18.21
N LEU A 202 -13.02 14.03 -17.62
CA LEU A 202 -14.23 13.31 -17.24
C LEU A 202 -15.12 14.12 -16.29
N LEU A 203 -14.51 14.77 -15.30
CA LEU A 203 -15.24 15.60 -14.34
C LEU A 203 -15.78 16.88 -14.96
N ALA A 204 -15.15 17.45 -16.00
CA ALA A 204 -15.68 18.61 -16.73
C ALA A 204 -16.91 18.27 -17.58
N GLU A 205 -16.87 17.10 -18.23
CA GLU A 205 -17.90 16.63 -19.16
C GLU A 205 -19.14 16.05 -18.44
N ASN A 206 -18.99 15.57 -17.21
CA ASN A 206 -20.06 14.87 -16.46
C ASN A 206 -20.44 15.66 -15.20
N LYS A 207 -21.73 16.00 -15.08
CA LYS A 207 -22.23 16.79 -13.94
C LYS A 207 -22.26 16.01 -12.63
N TYR A 208 -22.61 14.73 -12.70
CA TYR A 208 -22.75 13.83 -11.55
C TYR A 208 -21.75 12.69 -11.69
N VAL A 209 -20.78 12.62 -10.78
CA VAL A 209 -19.71 11.64 -10.86
C VAL A 209 -19.54 10.94 -9.51
N PHE A 210 -19.60 9.62 -9.54
CA PHE A 210 -19.19 8.77 -8.43
C PHE A 210 -17.79 8.20 -8.68
N ILE A 211 -16.97 8.16 -7.65
CA ILE A 211 -15.63 7.58 -7.72
C ILE A 211 -15.54 6.37 -6.80
N VAL A 212 -15.21 5.22 -7.37
CA VAL A 212 -14.96 3.99 -6.65
C VAL A 212 -13.44 3.77 -6.58
N CYS A 213 -12.84 4.01 -5.42
CA CYS A 213 -11.43 3.71 -5.18
C CYS A 213 -11.21 3.26 -3.73
N ALA A 214 -10.07 2.65 -3.45
CA ALA A 214 -9.71 2.29 -2.08
C ALA A 214 -9.64 3.55 -1.21
N SER A 215 -10.30 3.52 -0.05
CA SER A 215 -10.38 4.65 0.88
C SER A 215 -9.01 5.12 1.39
N THR A 216 -8.05 4.22 1.38
CA THR A 216 -6.68 4.44 1.86
C THR A 216 -5.69 4.77 0.75
N ASN A 217 -6.10 4.76 -0.52
CA ASN A 217 -5.25 5.23 -1.61
C ASN A 217 -5.29 6.77 -1.69
N ILE A 218 -4.56 7.39 -0.76
CA ILE A 218 -4.58 8.83 -0.52
C ILE A 218 -4.11 9.63 -1.74
N ASP A 219 -3.08 9.17 -2.43
CA ASP A 219 -2.58 9.82 -3.66
C ASP A 219 -3.66 9.84 -4.75
N ARG A 220 -4.40 8.73 -4.92
CA ARG A 220 -5.52 8.64 -5.86
C ARG A 220 -6.64 9.60 -5.51
N ILE A 221 -6.99 9.68 -4.23
CA ILE A 221 -8.00 10.62 -3.74
C ILE A 221 -7.54 12.06 -3.97
N ALA A 222 -6.27 12.37 -3.71
CA ALA A 222 -5.69 13.69 -3.96
C ALA A 222 -5.70 14.04 -5.46
N ALA A 223 -5.39 13.08 -6.34
CA ALA A 223 -5.46 13.25 -7.79
C ALA A 223 -6.88 13.66 -8.24
N PHE A 224 -7.90 12.93 -7.79
CA PHE A 224 -9.29 13.27 -8.12
C PHE A 224 -9.76 14.58 -7.49
N CYS A 225 -9.45 14.83 -6.20
CA CYS A 225 -9.81 16.09 -5.52
C CYS A 225 -9.25 17.31 -6.23
N SER A 226 -7.99 17.24 -6.71
CA SER A 226 -7.35 18.32 -7.45
C SER A 226 -8.00 18.58 -8.82
N ALA A 227 -8.64 17.54 -9.38
CA ALA A 227 -9.29 17.58 -10.69
C ALA A 227 -10.73 18.14 -10.65
N VAL A 228 -11.36 18.24 -9.45
CA VAL A 228 -12.76 18.71 -9.32
C VAL A 228 -12.89 20.16 -9.77
N PRO A 229 -13.79 20.48 -10.74
CA PRO A 229 -14.03 21.83 -11.23
C PRO A 229 -14.49 22.79 -10.12
N ARG A 230 -14.22 24.07 -10.30
CA ARG A 230 -14.75 25.11 -9.41
C ARG A 230 -16.28 25.11 -9.41
N GLY A 231 -16.87 25.30 -8.25
CA GLY A 231 -18.33 25.35 -8.09
C GLY A 231 -19.02 23.98 -7.97
N ARG A 232 -18.28 22.87 -8.11
CA ARG A 232 -18.80 21.53 -7.86
C ARG A 232 -18.44 21.02 -6.45
N TYR A 233 -19.34 20.21 -5.90
CA TYR A 233 -19.07 19.56 -4.63
C TYR A 233 -18.11 18.39 -4.79
N CYS A 234 -17.13 18.29 -3.88
CA CYS A 234 -16.28 17.13 -3.70
C CYS A 234 -16.68 16.47 -2.38
N LEU A 235 -17.24 15.27 -2.42
CA LEU A 235 -17.94 14.66 -1.31
C LEU A 235 -17.38 13.29 -0.96
N CYS A 236 -17.47 12.95 0.31
CA CYS A 236 -17.21 11.60 0.83
C CYS A 236 -18.09 11.33 2.05
N ASP A 237 -18.05 10.13 2.59
CA ASP A 237 -18.67 9.85 3.89
C ASP A 237 -17.76 10.26 5.07
N LEU A 238 -18.30 10.15 6.28
CA LEU A 238 -17.62 10.54 7.50
C LEU A 238 -16.31 9.73 7.72
N TYR A 239 -16.31 8.43 7.44
CA TYR A 239 -15.12 7.60 7.58
C TYR A 239 -13.98 8.09 6.68
N GLN A 240 -14.28 8.31 5.39
CA GLN A 240 -13.31 8.83 4.45
C GLN A 240 -12.79 10.21 4.88
N LYS A 241 -13.69 11.08 5.37
CA LYS A 241 -13.31 12.42 5.85
C LYS A 241 -12.37 12.32 7.05
N THR A 242 -12.69 11.48 8.06
CA THR A 242 -11.83 11.27 9.23
C THR A 242 -10.44 10.79 8.82
N LEU A 243 -10.36 9.84 7.87
CA LEU A 243 -9.09 9.33 7.37
C LEU A 243 -8.27 10.44 6.69
N LEU A 244 -8.90 11.27 5.86
CA LEU A 244 -8.23 12.39 5.20
C LEU A 244 -7.80 13.48 6.19
N ASP A 245 -8.56 13.72 7.24
CA ASP A 245 -8.19 14.66 8.31
C ASP A 245 -6.96 14.17 9.07
N THR A 246 -6.90 12.89 9.41
CA THR A 246 -5.72 12.26 10.02
C THR A 246 -4.47 12.39 9.13
N VAL A 247 -4.62 12.17 7.83
CA VAL A 247 -3.52 12.37 6.87
C VAL A 247 -3.12 13.84 6.80
N ASN A 248 -4.08 14.76 6.78
CA ASN A 248 -3.82 16.20 6.73
C ASN A 248 -3.03 16.70 7.95
N GLU A 249 -3.35 16.23 9.14
CA GLU A 249 -2.65 16.62 10.38
C GLU A 249 -1.15 16.33 10.30
N LYS A 250 -0.73 15.26 9.64
CA LYS A 250 0.67 14.83 9.57
C LYS A 250 1.34 15.16 8.24
N ALA A 251 0.70 14.83 7.13
CA ALA A 251 1.26 15.02 5.78
C ALA A 251 0.90 16.37 5.14
N GLY A 252 -0.20 17.00 5.54
CA GLY A 252 -0.62 18.31 5.06
C GLY A 252 0.38 19.43 5.36
N LEU A 253 1.12 19.30 6.45
CA LEU A 253 2.22 20.20 6.81
C LEU A 253 3.40 20.13 5.83
N LEU A 254 3.59 18.99 5.18
CA LEU A 254 4.69 18.74 4.24
C LEU A 254 4.29 19.05 2.79
N SER A 255 3.01 18.93 2.46
CA SER A 255 2.50 19.19 1.11
C SER A 255 1.02 19.56 1.14
N SER A 256 0.69 20.69 0.49
CA SER A 256 -0.70 21.14 0.31
C SER A 256 -1.57 20.15 -0.48
N LEU A 257 -0.97 19.20 -1.18
CA LEU A 257 -1.68 18.11 -1.87
C LEU A 257 -2.55 17.28 -0.91
N TYR A 258 -2.11 17.13 0.34
CA TYR A 258 -2.75 16.31 1.38
C TYR A 258 -3.60 17.10 2.38
N THR A 259 -3.96 18.35 2.06
CA THR A 259 -4.84 19.17 2.91
C THR A 259 -6.33 19.00 2.60
N PHE A 260 -6.68 18.50 1.42
CA PHE A 260 -8.06 18.22 0.98
C PHE A 260 -9.10 19.33 1.23
N PRO A 261 -8.81 20.61 0.93
CA PRO A 261 -9.66 21.73 1.35
C PRO A 261 -11.05 21.73 0.69
N LYS A 262 -11.23 21.00 -0.41
CA LYS A 262 -12.51 20.89 -1.14
C LYS A 262 -13.37 19.72 -0.67
N MET A 263 -12.84 18.79 0.14
CA MET A 263 -13.53 17.58 0.56
C MET A 263 -14.51 17.87 1.68
N LEU A 264 -15.78 17.61 1.43
CA LEU A 264 -16.88 17.77 2.38
C LEU A 264 -17.50 16.42 2.73
N THR A 265 -17.96 16.29 3.96
CA THR A 265 -18.79 15.15 4.34
C THR A 265 -20.19 15.29 3.75
N TYR A 266 -20.65 14.26 3.05
CA TYR A 266 -22.01 14.22 2.54
C TYR A 266 -23.03 14.27 3.70
N SER A 267 -24.08 15.06 3.48
CA SER A 267 -25.31 15.02 4.29
C SER A 267 -26.53 15.23 3.38
N PRO A 268 -27.72 14.71 3.74
CA PRO A 268 -28.95 14.89 2.95
C PRO A 268 -29.32 16.36 2.69
N ALA A 269 -28.89 17.28 3.55
CA ALA A 269 -29.10 18.72 3.36
C ALA A 269 -28.40 19.28 2.09
N LEU A 270 -27.47 18.52 1.50
CA LEU A 270 -26.77 18.90 0.27
C LEU A 270 -27.48 18.44 -1.01
N ASP A 271 -28.49 17.58 -0.93
CA ASP A 271 -29.10 16.92 -2.09
C ASP A 271 -29.57 17.90 -3.17
N GLU A 272 -30.30 18.95 -2.79
CA GLU A 272 -30.77 19.95 -3.76
C GLU A 272 -29.60 20.75 -4.38
N LYS A 273 -28.60 21.08 -3.60
CA LYS A 273 -27.39 21.77 -4.10
C LYS A 273 -26.59 20.86 -5.02
N MET A 274 -26.48 19.57 -4.71
CA MET A 274 -25.84 18.55 -5.57
C MET A 274 -26.54 18.44 -6.92
N LYS A 275 -27.90 18.44 -6.94
CA LYS A 275 -28.68 18.43 -8.18
C LYS A 275 -28.43 19.68 -9.03
N GLN A 276 -28.32 20.85 -8.39
CA GLN A 276 -28.13 22.13 -9.10
C GLN A 276 -26.71 22.29 -9.61
N GLN A 277 -25.70 22.09 -8.77
CA GLN A 277 -24.29 22.41 -9.07
C GLN A 277 -23.49 21.23 -9.62
N GLY A 278 -23.97 20.00 -9.42
CA GLY A 278 -23.22 18.78 -9.70
C GLY A 278 -22.22 18.45 -8.61
N PHE A 279 -21.66 17.25 -8.69
CA PHE A 279 -20.74 16.74 -7.68
C PHE A 279 -19.75 15.72 -8.23
N CYS A 280 -18.69 15.50 -7.45
CA CYS A 280 -17.81 14.35 -7.48
C CYS A 280 -17.88 13.74 -6.08
N MET A 281 -18.31 12.48 -5.95
CA MET A 281 -18.48 11.82 -4.67
C MET A 281 -17.71 10.49 -4.62
N PHE A 282 -16.83 10.36 -3.64
CA PHE A 282 -16.18 9.08 -3.34
C PHE A 282 -17.18 8.14 -2.67
N VAL A 283 -17.38 6.97 -3.27
CA VAL A 283 -18.36 5.98 -2.83
C VAL A 283 -17.70 4.62 -2.61
N ARG A 284 -18.30 3.86 -1.71
CA ARG A 284 -17.97 2.45 -1.46
C ARG A 284 -19.22 1.62 -1.78
N PRO A 285 -19.30 1.02 -2.97
CA PRO A 285 -20.42 0.17 -3.34
C PRO A 285 -20.66 -0.91 -2.28
N GLY A 286 -21.91 -1.19 -1.97
CA GLY A 286 -22.32 -2.07 -0.86
C GLY A 286 -22.42 -1.39 0.51
N ASN A 287 -21.90 -0.18 0.71
CA ASN A 287 -22.22 0.64 1.88
C ASN A 287 -23.59 1.29 1.71
N TYR A 288 -24.43 1.23 2.75
CA TYR A 288 -25.80 1.74 2.73
C TYR A 288 -25.90 3.19 2.23
N LEU A 289 -25.06 4.09 2.74
CA LEU A 289 -25.07 5.49 2.35
C LEU A 289 -24.71 5.67 0.87
N SER A 290 -23.65 5.02 0.41
CA SER A 290 -23.22 5.06 -0.99
C SER A 290 -24.31 4.54 -1.92
N SER A 291 -24.87 3.37 -1.62
CA SER A 291 -25.93 2.75 -2.43
C SER A 291 -27.16 3.64 -2.52
N ARG A 292 -27.59 4.24 -1.40
CA ARG A 292 -28.72 5.16 -1.35
C ARG A 292 -28.50 6.40 -2.23
N VAL A 293 -27.33 7.04 -2.13
CA VAL A 293 -27.03 8.24 -2.91
C VAL A 293 -26.86 7.90 -4.39
N MET A 294 -26.22 6.79 -4.72
CA MET A 294 -26.09 6.33 -6.10
C MET A 294 -27.46 6.10 -6.74
N GLU A 295 -28.38 5.40 -6.05
CA GLU A 295 -29.74 5.15 -6.54
C GLU A 295 -30.55 6.45 -6.71
N GLN A 296 -30.40 7.44 -5.80
CA GLN A 296 -31.07 8.74 -5.88
C GLN A 296 -30.72 9.52 -7.15
N PHE A 297 -29.52 9.31 -7.71
CA PHE A 297 -29.06 10.00 -8.91
C PHE A 297 -29.08 9.13 -10.18
N LYS A 298 -29.51 7.89 -10.11
CA LYS A 298 -29.48 6.92 -11.21
C LYS A 298 -30.14 7.43 -12.48
N ASP A 299 -31.31 8.10 -12.36
CA ASP A 299 -32.04 8.69 -13.48
C ASP A 299 -31.40 9.94 -14.08
N LYS A 300 -30.29 10.41 -13.54
CA LYS A 300 -29.55 11.60 -13.99
C LYS A 300 -28.33 11.26 -14.83
N ASP A 301 -28.23 10.01 -15.28
CA ASP A 301 -27.10 9.49 -16.06
C ASP A 301 -25.72 9.81 -15.42
N PRO A 302 -25.49 9.43 -14.15
CA PRO A 302 -24.23 9.70 -13.50
C PRO A 302 -23.13 8.82 -14.09
N LEU A 303 -21.91 9.37 -14.15
CA LEU A 303 -20.71 8.60 -14.46
C LEU A 303 -20.15 7.95 -13.18
N VAL A 304 -19.80 6.68 -13.24
CA VAL A 304 -18.97 6.01 -12.24
C VAL A 304 -17.54 5.91 -12.78
N ILE A 305 -16.59 6.52 -12.11
CA ILE A 305 -15.16 6.30 -12.37
C ILE A 305 -14.70 5.16 -11.47
N TYR A 306 -14.38 4.01 -12.09
CA TYR A 306 -13.82 2.86 -11.40
C TYR A 306 -12.29 2.98 -11.37
N SER A 307 -11.73 3.13 -10.18
CA SER A 307 -10.31 3.40 -9.96
C SER A 307 -9.66 2.38 -9.00
N MET A 308 -9.96 1.11 -9.24
CA MET A 308 -9.38 -0.05 -8.57
C MET A 308 -8.90 -1.06 -9.62
N TRP A 309 -8.15 -2.06 -9.19
CA TRP A 309 -7.75 -3.15 -10.08
C TRP A 309 -8.99 -3.88 -10.64
N GLN A 310 -9.01 -4.08 -11.96
CA GLN A 310 -10.14 -4.69 -12.68
C GLN A 310 -10.50 -6.08 -12.14
N GLY A 311 -9.51 -6.86 -11.70
CA GLY A 311 -9.74 -8.18 -11.12
C GLY A 311 -10.64 -8.17 -9.88
N TYR A 312 -10.70 -7.06 -9.13
CA TYR A 312 -11.67 -6.95 -8.02
C TYR A 312 -13.10 -6.83 -8.53
N LEU A 313 -13.32 -6.13 -9.64
CA LEU A 313 -14.65 -6.03 -10.25
C LEU A 313 -15.08 -7.37 -10.83
N GLU A 314 -14.18 -8.08 -11.52
CA GLU A 314 -14.44 -9.37 -12.15
C GLU A 314 -14.77 -10.47 -11.13
N LYS A 315 -14.09 -10.48 -9.98
CA LYS A 315 -14.26 -11.51 -8.94
C LYS A 315 -15.39 -11.21 -7.95
N ASN A 316 -15.90 -9.98 -7.88
CA ASN A 316 -16.85 -9.55 -6.85
C ASN A 316 -18.26 -9.29 -7.41
N VAL A 317 -19.11 -10.31 -7.38
CA VAL A 317 -20.50 -10.24 -7.84
C VAL A 317 -21.31 -9.14 -7.12
N SER A 318 -21.07 -8.90 -5.82
CA SER A 318 -21.75 -7.85 -5.07
C SER A 318 -21.38 -6.46 -5.59
N LEU A 319 -20.11 -6.26 -5.94
CA LEU A 319 -19.62 -5.02 -6.55
C LEU A 319 -20.22 -4.83 -7.96
N GLN A 320 -20.25 -5.89 -8.79
CA GLN A 320 -20.87 -5.86 -10.10
C GLN A 320 -22.35 -5.45 -10.00
N ASN A 321 -23.10 -6.08 -9.10
CA ASN A 321 -24.51 -5.77 -8.87
C ASN A 321 -24.72 -4.32 -8.41
N ALA A 322 -23.85 -3.82 -7.51
CA ALA A 322 -23.94 -2.45 -7.01
C ALA A 322 -23.65 -1.39 -8.09
N LEU A 323 -22.89 -1.74 -9.11
CA LEU A 323 -22.55 -0.86 -10.23
C LEU A 323 -23.41 -1.11 -11.48
N SER A 324 -24.32 -2.08 -11.43
CA SER A 324 -25.21 -2.42 -12.55
C SER A 324 -26.14 -1.25 -12.92
N GLY A 325 -26.20 -0.96 -14.22
CA GLY A 325 -27.02 0.11 -14.76
C GLY A 325 -26.42 1.50 -14.67
N PHE A 326 -25.15 1.61 -14.23
CA PHE A 326 -24.38 2.84 -14.31
C PHE A 326 -23.44 2.83 -15.52
N ARG A 327 -23.15 4.00 -16.07
CA ARG A 327 -22.07 4.20 -17.03
C ARG A 327 -20.75 4.20 -16.29
N ILE A 328 -19.84 3.29 -16.67
CA ILE A 328 -18.57 3.10 -15.97
C ILE A 328 -17.41 3.46 -16.90
N GLU A 329 -16.48 4.27 -16.41
CA GLU A 329 -15.18 4.54 -17.03
C GLU A 329 -14.07 4.05 -16.10
N GLU A 330 -13.13 3.27 -16.64
CA GLU A 330 -11.97 2.83 -15.88
C GLU A 330 -10.88 3.90 -15.94
N LEU A 331 -10.45 4.34 -14.75
CA LEU A 331 -9.31 5.26 -14.61
C LEU A 331 -8.45 4.85 -13.44
N HIS A 332 -7.51 3.95 -13.69
CA HIS A 332 -6.68 3.30 -12.69
C HIS A 332 -5.21 3.25 -13.08
N THR A 333 -4.33 3.19 -12.09
CA THR A 333 -2.92 2.80 -12.21
C THR A 333 -2.51 1.97 -11.00
N SER A 334 -1.49 1.14 -11.17
CA SER A 334 -1.02 0.20 -10.15
C SER A 334 -0.54 0.90 -8.87
N GLY A 335 -0.64 0.21 -7.74
CA GLY A 335 0.02 0.57 -6.49
C GLY A 335 1.49 0.14 -6.43
N HIS A 336 1.94 -0.71 -7.37
CA HIS A 336 3.22 -1.41 -7.34
C HIS A 336 4.16 -0.98 -8.47
N ALA A 337 5.44 -1.28 -8.30
CA ALA A 337 6.50 -0.96 -9.24
C ALA A 337 6.30 -1.67 -10.59
N ASP A 338 6.49 -0.94 -11.68
CA ASP A 338 6.67 -1.54 -13.01
C ASP A 338 8.14 -1.95 -13.22
N LEU A 339 8.41 -2.65 -14.32
CA LEU A 339 9.77 -3.13 -14.64
C LEU A 339 10.78 -1.99 -14.78
N GLU A 340 10.38 -0.79 -15.21
CA GLU A 340 11.25 0.37 -15.33
C GLU A 340 11.67 0.88 -13.93
N ALA A 341 10.73 0.91 -13.00
CA ALA A 341 10.99 1.28 -11.62
C ALA A 341 11.94 0.28 -10.93
N ILE A 342 11.69 -1.02 -11.07
CA ILE A 342 12.56 -2.08 -10.54
C ILE A 342 13.98 -1.96 -11.13
N HIS A 343 14.08 -1.81 -12.46
CA HIS A 343 15.38 -1.62 -13.13
C HIS A 343 16.14 -0.40 -12.60
N SER A 344 15.42 0.69 -12.39
CA SER A 344 16.01 1.94 -11.86
C SER A 344 16.57 1.76 -10.45
N VAL A 345 15.86 1.03 -9.58
CA VAL A 345 16.32 0.70 -8.23
C VAL A 345 17.58 -0.15 -8.30
N ILE A 346 17.57 -1.25 -9.06
CA ILE A 346 18.71 -2.16 -9.21
C ILE A 346 19.94 -1.42 -9.75
N THR A 347 19.75 -0.54 -10.73
CA THR A 347 20.84 0.25 -11.32
C THR A 347 21.45 1.23 -10.32
N GLU A 348 20.62 1.87 -9.49
CA GLU A 348 21.09 2.87 -8.52
C GLU A 348 21.89 2.25 -7.37
N ILE A 349 21.41 1.12 -6.81
CA ILE A 349 22.01 0.52 -5.58
C ILE A 349 22.94 -0.65 -5.86
N LYS A 350 23.07 -1.11 -7.09
CA LYS A 350 24.01 -2.14 -7.57
C LYS A 350 24.15 -3.34 -6.63
N PRO A 351 23.06 -4.07 -6.36
CA PRO A 351 23.08 -5.19 -5.43
C PRO A 351 23.98 -6.29 -5.95
N LYS A 352 24.70 -7.00 -5.05
CA LYS A 352 25.46 -8.21 -5.42
C LYS A 352 24.55 -9.41 -5.63
N VAL A 353 23.46 -9.48 -4.86
CA VAL A 353 22.44 -10.55 -4.93
C VAL A 353 21.05 -9.93 -4.91
N ILE A 354 20.14 -10.46 -5.74
CA ILE A 354 18.71 -10.08 -5.75
C ILE A 354 17.88 -11.29 -5.29
N ILE A 355 16.94 -11.05 -4.37
CA ILE A 355 15.93 -12.00 -3.93
C ILE A 355 14.57 -11.39 -4.25
N PRO A 356 13.90 -11.82 -5.33
CA PRO A 356 12.56 -11.35 -5.63
C PRO A 356 11.54 -11.94 -4.68
N ILE A 357 10.59 -11.11 -4.26
CA ILE A 357 9.46 -11.48 -3.41
C ILE A 357 8.17 -10.86 -3.98
N HIS A 358 7.02 -11.23 -3.43
CA HIS A 358 5.73 -10.65 -3.80
C HIS A 358 5.49 -10.72 -5.32
N THR A 359 5.78 -11.87 -5.93
CA THR A 359 5.70 -12.06 -7.37
C THR A 359 5.35 -13.50 -7.75
N GLU A 360 4.54 -13.66 -8.79
CA GLU A 360 4.24 -14.96 -9.39
C GLU A 360 5.32 -15.40 -10.40
N MET A 361 6.18 -14.47 -10.84
CA MET A 361 7.20 -14.72 -11.86
C MET A 361 8.59 -14.23 -11.44
N PRO A 362 9.18 -14.82 -10.39
CA PRO A 362 10.51 -14.39 -9.91
C PRO A 362 11.61 -14.61 -10.95
N GLU A 363 11.41 -15.50 -11.93
CA GLU A 363 12.36 -15.78 -13.03
C GLU A 363 12.66 -14.54 -13.89
N VAL A 364 11.76 -13.57 -13.93
CA VAL A 364 11.97 -12.32 -14.67
C VAL A 364 13.19 -11.56 -14.16
N PHE A 365 13.57 -11.76 -12.89
CA PHE A 365 14.74 -11.13 -12.30
C PHE A 365 16.06 -11.77 -12.71
N LYS A 366 16.08 -12.99 -13.29
CA LYS A 366 17.31 -13.65 -13.80
C LYS A 366 18.03 -12.88 -14.90
N LYS A 367 17.37 -11.92 -15.53
CA LYS A 367 18.01 -11.00 -16.50
C LYS A 367 18.96 -10.00 -15.86
N TYR A 368 18.85 -9.79 -14.55
CA TYR A 368 19.80 -9.00 -13.76
C TYR A 368 20.94 -9.89 -13.24
N LEU A 369 21.82 -9.33 -12.43
CA LEU A 369 22.96 -10.03 -11.83
C LEU A 369 22.55 -11.27 -11.01
N GLU A 370 23.40 -11.74 -10.14
CA GLU A 370 23.14 -12.94 -9.33
C GLU A 370 21.78 -12.85 -8.62
N THR A 371 20.82 -13.64 -9.10
CA THR A 371 19.45 -13.71 -8.56
C THR A 371 19.27 -15.06 -7.89
N LYS A 372 18.92 -15.04 -6.60
CA LYS A 372 18.51 -16.23 -5.84
C LYS A 372 16.99 -16.34 -5.84
N LEU A 373 16.48 -17.48 -6.25
CA LEU A 373 15.05 -17.82 -6.27
C LEU A 373 14.78 -18.93 -5.25
N PRO A 374 14.72 -18.60 -3.95
CA PRO A 374 14.46 -19.59 -2.93
C PRO A 374 13.01 -20.10 -3.03
N CYS A 375 12.76 -21.30 -2.50
CA CYS A 375 11.43 -21.71 -2.09
C CYS A 375 11.05 -21.04 -0.76
N ASP A 376 9.73 -20.97 -0.48
CA ASP A 376 9.27 -20.47 0.82
C ASP A 376 9.88 -21.30 1.95
N GLY A 377 10.43 -20.64 2.96
CA GLY A 377 11.11 -21.23 4.10
C GLY A 377 12.56 -21.69 3.86
N GLU A 378 13.09 -21.55 2.65
CA GLU A 378 14.47 -21.90 2.35
C GLU A 378 15.46 -20.89 2.98
N GLU A 379 16.52 -21.41 3.60
CA GLU A 379 17.58 -20.60 4.22
C GLU A 379 18.62 -20.14 3.20
N ILE A 380 18.84 -18.84 3.14
CA ILE A 380 19.89 -18.23 2.29
C ILE A 380 21.00 -17.71 3.19
N PHE A 381 22.19 -18.25 3.04
CA PHE A 381 23.39 -17.79 3.75
C PHE A 381 24.17 -16.79 2.86
N LEU A 382 24.67 -15.70 3.48
CA LEU A 382 25.41 -14.61 2.86
C LEU A 382 26.81 -14.45 3.42
#